data_ddd75800b047b60a7c320685099ffa22
#
_entry.id   ddd75800b047b60a7c320685099ffa22
#
_cell.length_a   1.000
_cell.length_b   1.000
_cell.length_c   1.000
_cell.angle_alpha   90.00
_cell.angle_beta   90.00
_cell.angle_gamma   90.00
#
_symmetry.space_group_name_H-M   'P 1'
#
loop_
_entity.id
_entity.type
_entity.pdbx_description
1 polymer ?
#
loop_
_entity_poly.entity_id
_entity_poly.type
_entity_poly.pdbx_seq_one_letter_code
_entity_poly.pdbx_strand_id
1 'polypeptide(L)'
;MADEFTAKLDAYLDGELPSSEMKAIDAHVRGCPPCAADVLSRVQMKRATQAAGKRYSPSPEFRQRIQQQIASRPRQWASRAWMAASAVMAILLIAGILNSYIGRERLEQEHAFSEVADLHVAALASPNIVDVASSDRHTVKPWFQGKIPFTFNLPELQNTEFTLVGGRIAYLGQAPGAELIFQVRKHYVSVFIFQEHAAPALRSGSGVRKHVSFNYETWTEGGLRYIAISDTTGEDLSKLAELLKTAAKS
;
A
#
# COMPACT_ATOMS: atom_id res chain seq x y z
N MET A 1 38.08 9.12 -68.06
CA MET A 1 37.82 9.44 -66.68
C MET A 1 36.38 9.08 -66.41
N ALA A 2 36.09 8.13 -65.54
CA ALA A 2 34.73 7.87 -65.12
C ALA A 2 34.28 9.10 -64.36
N ASP A 3 33.22 9.75 -64.85
CA ASP A 3 32.61 10.92 -64.23
C ASP A 3 32.04 10.49 -62.85
N GLU A 4 32.22 11.32 -61.82
CA GLU A 4 31.76 11.07 -60.45
C GLU A 4 30.24 10.70 -60.43
N PHE A 5 29.52 11.22 -61.38
CA PHE A 5 28.05 10.94 -61.51
C PHE A 5 27.77 9.54 -62.02
N THR A 6 28.68 8.90 -62.80
CA THR A 6 28.45 7.58 -63.38
C THR A 6 28.25 6.50 -62.31
N ALA A 7 28.95 6.61 -61.15
CA ALA A 7 28.83 5.67 -60.04
C ALA A 7 27.45 5.77 -59.31
N LYS A 8 26.76 6.91 -59.44
CA LYS A 8 25.48 7.16 -58.75
C LYS A 8 24.25 6.95 -59.68
N LEU A 9 24.45 6.60 -60.93
CA LEU A 9 23.35 6.49 -61.90
C LEU A 9 22.36 5.38 -61.53
N ASP A 10 22.80 4.27 -60.96
CA ASP A 10 21.89 3.20 -60.53
C ASP A 10 21.01 3.67 -59.39
N ALA A 11 21.55 4.28 -58.33
CA ALA A 11 20.79 4.83 -57.22
C ALA A 11 19.86 5.98 -57.66
N TYR A 12 20.30 6.77 -58.67
CA TYR A 12 19.45 7.78 -59.29
C TYR A 12 18.21 7.16 -59.97
N LEU A 13 18.42 6.10 -60.76
CA LEU A 13 17.33 5.40 -61.49
C LEU A 13 16.40 4.64 -60.53
N ASP A 14 16.87 4.26 -59.37
CA ASP A 14 16.06 3.55 -58.34
C ASP A 14 15.41 4.51 -57.34
N GLY A 15 15.72 5.80 -57.42
CA GLY A 15 15.13 6.83 -56.54
C GLY A 15 15.66 6.78 -55.09
N GLU A 16 16.85 6.22 -54.88
CA GLU A 16 17.46 6.02 -53.57
C GLU A 16 18.32 7.20 -53.09
N LEU A 17 18.50 8.22 -53.93
CA LEU A 17 19.29 9.40 -53.61
C LEU A 17 18.50 10.51 -52.94
N PRO A 18 19.12 11.33 -52.08
CA PRO A 18 18.52 12.55 -51.54
C PRO A 18 18.10 13.51 -52.62
N SER A 19 17.05 14.30 -52.40
CA SER A 19 16.46 15.22 -53.39
C SER A 19 17.42 16.23 -53.99
N SER A 20 18.46 16.64 -53.25
CA SER A 20 19.50 17.55 -53.73
C SER A 20 20.42 16.89 -54.74
N GLU A 21 20.83 15.64 -54.48
CA GLU A 21 21.69 14.87 -55.40
C GLU A 21 20.92 14.44 -56.63
N MET A 22 19.63 14.07 -56.52
CA MET A 22 18.74 13.76 -57.65
C MET A 22 18.69 14.92 -58.64
N LYS A 23 18.54 16.17 -58.16
CA LYS A 23 18.48 17.37 -59.00
C LYS A 23 19.84 17.65 -59.65
N ALA A 24 20.98 17.42 -58.94
CA ALA A 24 22.29 17.63 -59.50
C ALA A 24 22.60 16.62 -60.61
N ILE A 25 22.26 15.35 -60.46
CA ILE A 25 22.44 14.31 -61.46
C ILE A 25 21.52 14.56 -62.68
N ASP A 26 20.26 14.94 -62.43
CA ASP A 26 19.29 15.28 -63.50
C ASP A 26 19.81 16.42 -64.39
N ALA A 27 20.37 17.47 -63.76
CA ALA A 27 20.96 18.57 -64.49
C ALA A 27 22.23 18.14 -65.31
N HIS A 28 23.08 17.30 -64.71
CA HIS A 28 24.26 16.76 -65.40
C HIS A 28 23.87 15.87 -66.58
N VAL A 29 22.92 14.96 -66.40
CA VAL A 29 22.47 14.03 -67.49
C VAL A 29 21.90 14.80 -68.70
N ARG A 30 21.24 15.94 -68.46
CA ARG A 30 20.74 16.79 -69.55
C ARG A 30 21.84 17.47 -70.35
N GLY A 31 23.01 17.70 -69.75
CA GLY A 31 24.14 18.41 -70.36
C GLY A 31 25.25 17.49 -70.81
N CYS A 32 25.23 16.18 -70.44
CA CYS A 32 26.34 15.24 -70.75
C CYS A 32 25.83 14.08 -71.62
N PRO A 33 26.12 14.09 -72.97
CA PRO A 33 25.64 13.03 -73.86
C PRO A 33 26.11 11.60 -73.48
N PRO A 34 27.35 11.35 -72.97
CA PRO A 34 27.73 10.00 -72.54
C PRO A 34 26.88 9.49 -71.36
N CYS A 35 26.63 10.33 -70.34
CA CYS A 35 25.83 9.94 -69.19
C CYS A 35 24.35 9.74 -69.55
N ALA A 36 23.83 10.55 -70.49
CA ALA A 36 22.46 10.35 -71.00
C ALA A 36 22.34 9.01 -71.75
N ALA A 37 23.34 8.62 -72.53
CA ALA A 37 23.33 7.31 -73.21
C ALA A 37 23.43 6.13 -72.21
N ASP A 38 24.24 6.28 -71.14
CA ASP A 38 24.33 5.25 -70.07
C ASP A 38 23.03 5.12 -69.31
N VAL A 39 22.38 6.23 -68.92
CA VAL A 39 21.02 6.22 -68.32
C VAL A 39 20.01 5.53 -69.21
N LEU A 40 20.00 5.86 -70.50
CA LEU A 40 19.07 5.21 -71.47
C LEU A 40 19.27 3.71 -71.54
N SER A 41 20.56 3.25 -71.63
CA SER A 41 20.91 1.84 -71.64
C SER A 41 20.42 1.10 -70.40
N ARG A 42 20.63 1.67 -69.21
CA ARG A 42 20.20 1.11 -67.90
C ARG A 42 18.65 1.06 -67.83
N VAL A 43 17.96 2.10 -68.27
CA VAL A 43 16.47 2.12 -68.34
C VAL A 43 15.95 1.04 -69.27
N GLN A 44 16.57 0.86 -70.47
CA GLN A 44 16.18 -0.20 -71.42
C GLN A 44 16.38 -1.59 -70.80
N MET A 45 17.52 -1.84 -70.13
CA MET A 45 17.81 -3.08 -69.42
C MET A 45 16.82 -3.35 -68.32
N LYS A 46 16.50 -2.34 -67.48
CA LYS A 46 15.50 -2.44 -66.41
C LYS A 46 14.14 -2.80 -67.00
N ARG A 47 13.69 -2.15 -68.10
CA ARG A 47 12.43 -2.48 -68.80
C ARG A 47 12.42 -3.89 -69.37
N ALA A 48 13.52 -4.32 -69.99
CA ALA A 48 13.65 -5.69 -70.54
C ALA A 48 13.56 -6.75 -69.43
N THR A 49 14.23 -6.51 -68.27
CA THR A 49 14.20 -7.39 -67.11
C THR A 49 12.79 -7.46 -66.52
N GLN A 50 12.11 -6.31 -66.37
CA GLN A 50 10.71 -6.27 -65.92
C GLN A 50 9.74 -7.00 -66.89
N ALA A 51 9.95 -6.83 -68.18
CA ALA A 51 9.13 -7.54 -69.20
C ALA A 51 9.38 -9.06 -69.17
N ALA A 52 10.63 -9.49 -68.99
CA ALA A 52 10.97 -10.90 -68.81
C ALA A 52 10.37 -11.47 -67.53
N GLY A 53 10.45 -10.70 -66.41
CA GLY A 53 9.86 -11.12 -65.15
C GLY A 53 8.36 -11.35 -65.15
N LYS A 54 7.63 -10.61 -66.00
CA LYS A 54 6.17 -10.82 -66.19
C LYS A 54 5.82 -12.17 -66.76
N ARG A 55 6.75 -12.85 -67.43
CA ARG A 55 6.55 -14.20 -67.99
C ARG A 55 6.55 -15.27 -66.90
N TYR A 56 7.08 -14.99 -65.75
CA TYR A 56 7.19 -15.92 -64.65
C TYR A 56 6.24 -15.47 -63.52
N SER A 57 4.96 -15.83 -63.65
CA SER A 57 4.02 -15.59 -62.55
C SER A 57 4.13 -16.70 -61.51
N PRO A 58 4.43 -16.41 -60.26
CA PRO A 58 4.44 -17.42 -59.21
C PRO A 58 3.04 -17.98 -58.98
N SER A 59 2.96 -19.28 -58.63
CA SER A 59 1.67 -19.92 -58.37
C SER A 59 0.92 -19.26 -57.24
N PRO A 60 -0.43 -19.34 -57.24
CA PRO A 60 -1.23 -18.80 -56.16
C PRO A 60 -0.81 -19.37 -54.76
N GLU A 61 -0.49 -20.67 -54.73
CA GLU A 61 -0.09 -21.38 -53.49
C GLU A 61 1.25 -20.87 -52.98
N PHE A 62 2.20 -20.53 -53.88
CA PHE A 62 3.49 -19.95 -53.48
C PHE A 62 3.30 -18.56 -52.90
N ARG A 63 2.47 -17.72 -53.50
CA ARG A 63 2.15 -16.39 -52.98
C ARG A 63 1.50 -16.48 -51.60
N GLN A 64 0.56 -17.40 -51.44
CA GLN A 64 -0.14 -17.60 -50.17
C GLN A 64 0.82 -18.09 -49.08
N ARG A 65 1.77 -19.00 -49.38
CA ARG A 65 2.78 -19.45 -48.43
C ARG A 65 3.69 -18.29 -47.99
N ILE A 66 4.15 -17.45 -48.89
CA ILE A 66 4.97 -16.29 -48.56
C ILE A 66 4.18 -15.29 -47.71
N GLN A 67 2.93 -15.01 -48.09
CA GLN A 67 2.05 -14.12 -47.31
C GLN A 67 1.80 -14.66 -45.89
N GLN A 68 1.56 -15.96 -45.75
CA GLN A 68 1.41 -16.60 -44.44
C GLN A 68 2.67 -16.52 -43.61
N GLN A 69 3.86 -16.74 -44.17
CA GLN A 69 5.12 -16.62 -43.46
C GLN A 69 5.42 -15.18 -43.01
N ILE A 70 5.03 -14.18 -43.80
CA ILE A 70 5.18 -12.76 -43.43
C ILE A 70 4.12 -12.39 -42.38
N ALA A 71 2.88 -12.86 -42.51
CA ALA A 71 1.79 -12.59 -41.59
C ALA A 71 1.92 -13.34 -40.25
N SER A 72 2.58 -14.48 -40.23
CA SER A 72 2.75 -15.33 -39.04
C SER A 72 3.85 -14.90 -38.09
N ARG A 73 4.45 -13.74 -38.24
CA ARG A 73 5.27 -13.14 -37.16
C ARG A 73 4.36 -12.79 -36.00
N PRO A 74 4.59 -13.39 -34.82
CA PRO A 74 3.60 -13.42 -33.73
C PRO A 74 3.47 -12.09 -33.03
N ARG A 75 2.65 -11.20 -33.59
CA ARG A 75 2.19 -10.00 -32.84
C ARG A 75 1.36 -10.40 -31.61
N GLN A 76 0.82 -11.64 -31.62
CA GLN A 76 0.03 -12.19 -30.52
C GLN A 76 0.88 -12.55 -29.30
N TRP A 77 2.16 -12.86 -29.46
CA TRP A 77 3.05 -13.16 -28.35
C TRP A 77 3.40 -11.89 -27.55
N ALA A 78 3.63 -10.80 -28.26
CA ALA A 78 3.88 -9.51 -27.63
C ALA A 78 2.66 -9.05 -26.80
N SER A 79 1.43 -9.18 -27.32
CA SER A 79 0.22 -8.77 -26.59
C SER A 79 -0.03 -9.62 -25.34
N ARG A 80 0.21 -10.94 -25.40
CA ARG A 80 0.10 -11.82 -24.21
C ARG A 80 1.17 -11.54 -23.18
N ALA A 81 2.40 -11.24 -23.58
CA ALA A 81 3.47 -10.84 -22.67
C ALA A 81 3.16 -9.50 -21.99
N TRP A 82 2.61 -8.53 -22.71
CA TRP A 82 2.18 -7.25 -22.12
C TRP A 82 0.99 -7.41 -21.16
N MET A 83 0.03 -8.27 -21.47
CA MET A 83 -1.08 -8.58 -20.55
C MET A 83 -0.58 -9.29 -19.28
N ALA A 84 0.35 -10.23 -19.41
CA ALA A 84 0.95 -10.89 -18.24
C ALA A 84 1.76 -9.89 -17.38
N ALA A 85 2.56 -9.02 -18.01
CA ALA A 85 3.32 -7.99 -17.31
C ALA A 85 2.42 -6.98 -16.58
N SER A 86 1.30 -6.56 -17.22
CA SER A 86 0.34 -5.66 -16.58
C SER A 86 -0.40 -6.32 -15.40
N ALA A 87 -0.72 -7.61 -15.49
CA ALA A 87 -1.32 -8.37 -14.40
C ALA A 87 -0.37 -8.50 -13.20
N VAL A 88 0.90 -8.82 -13.44
CA VAL A 88 1.93 -8.86 -12.39
C VAL A 88 2.11 -7.48 -11.73
N MET A 89 2.17 -6.41 -12.53
CA MET A 89 2.28 -5.05 -11.99
C MET A 89 1.05 -4.69 -11.13
N ALA A 90 -0.15 -5.03 -11.56
CA ALA A 90 -1.37 -4.79 -10.78
C ALA A 90 -1.35 -5.56 -9.44
N ILE A 91 -0.91 -6.82 -9.44
CA ILE A 91 -0.77 -7.62 -8.21
C ILE A 91 0.25 -6.98 -7.26
N LEU A 92 1.39 -6.53 -7.77
CA LEU A 92 2.42 -5.88 -6.95
C LEU A 92 1.92 -4.55 -6.35
N LEU A 93 1.17 -3.76 -7.11
CA LEU A 93 0.55 -2.53 -6.62
C LEU A 93 -0.49 -2.81 -5.52
N ILE A 94 -1.37 -3.79 -5.73
CA ILE A 94 -2.36 -4.20 -4.72
C ILE A 94 -1.65 -4.70 -3.46
N ALA A 95 -0.63 -5.56 -3.61
CA ALA A 95 0.15 -6.04 -2.48
C ALA A 95 0.87 -4.91 -1.72
N GLY A 96 1.43 -3.93 -2.44
CA GLY A 96 2.04 -2.74 -1.86
C GLY A 96 1.04 -1.87 -1.09
N ILE A 97 -0.15 -1.65 -1.64
CA ILE A 97 -1.22 -0.91 -0.98
C ILE A 97 -1.68 -1.65 0.28
N LEU A 98 -1.97 -2.95 0.18
CA LEU A 98 -2.37 -3.77 1.32
C LEU A 98 -1.31 -3.76 2.43
N ASN A 99 -0.05 -3.94 2.07
CA ASN A 99 1.05 -3.90 3.05
C ASN A 99 1.18 -2.52 3.72
N SER A 100 0.97 -1.43 2.98
CA SER A 100 0.99 -0.08 3.55
C SER A 100 -0.17 0.18 4.51
N TYR A 101 -1.36 -0.35 4.21
CA TYR A 101 -2.52 -0.27 5.12
C TYR A 101 -2.26 -1.05 6.43
N ILE A 102 -1.82 -2.30 6.31
CA ILE A 102 -1.50 -3.13 7.48
C ILE A 102 -0.38 -2.50 8.32
N GLY A 103 0.63 -1.93 7.68
CA GLY A 103 1.74 -1.25 8.36
C GLY A 103 1.28 -0.02 9.14
N ARG A 104 0.40 0.80 8.57
CA ARG A 104 -0.17 1.98 9.24
C ARG A 104 -1.00 1.59 10.46
N GLU A 105 -1.89 0.60 10.32
CA GLU A 105 -2.71 0.13 11.44
C GLU A 105 -1.85 -0.38 12.61
N ARG A 106 -0.75 -1.07 12.32
CA ARG A 106 0.18 -1.53 13.37
C ARG A 106 0.88 -0.37 14.07
N LEU A 107 1.37 0.61 13.32
CA LEU A 107 2.02 1.79 13.88
C LEU A 107 1.06 2.61 14.74
N GLU A 108 -0.17 2.84 14.28
CA GLU A 108 -1.19 3.55 15.06
C GLU A 108 -1.52 2.80 16.35
N GLN A 109 -1.59 1.49 16.31
CA GLN A 109 -1.81 0.65 17.47
C GLN A 109 -0.64 0.72 18.47
N GLU A 110 0.60 0.62 17.99
CA GLU A 110 1.80 0.76 18.83
C GLU A 110 1.88 2.14 19.48
N HIS A 111 1.59 3.21 18.75
CA HIS A 111 1.55 4.57 19.28
C HIS A 111 0.47 4.72 20.36
N ALA A 112 -0.74 4.20 20.12
CA ALA A 112 -1.82 4.28 21.10
C ALA A 112 -1.49 3.49 22.40
N PHE A 113 -0.85 2.34 22.28
CA PHE A 113 -0.38 1.60 23.45
C PHE A 113 0.75 2.30 24.19
N SER A 114 1.68 2.92 23.46
CA SER A 114 2.73 3.73 24.08
C SER A 114 2.14 4.89 24.88
N GLU A 115 1.14 5.59 24.32
CA GLU A 115 0.45 6.69 25.02
C GLU A 115 -0.26 6.20 26.30
N VAL A 116 -0.93 5.03 26.24
CA VAL A 116 -1.57 4.44 27.43
C VAL A 116 -0.53 4.05 28.48
N ALA A 117 0.62 3.50 28.07
CA ALA A 117 1.70 3.18 28.99
C ALA A 117 2.30 4.44 29.62
N ASP A 118 2.48 5.51 28.86
CA ASP A 118 2.96 6.81 29.35
C ASP A 118 1.99 7.43 30.35
N LEU A 119 0.67 7.34 30.10
CA LEU A 119 -0.37 7.77 31.04
C LEU A 119 -0.29 6.98 32.36
N HIS A 120 -0.14 5.65 32.30
CA HIS A 120 0.03 4.80 33.47
C HIS A 120 1.27 5.20 34.28
N VAL A 121 2.41 5.35 33.65
CA VAL A 121 3.66 5.76 34.31
C VAL A 121 3.54 7.17 34.90
N ALA A 122 2.93 8.11 34.16
CA ALA A 122 2.72 9.47 34.62
C ALA A 122 1.79 9.52 35.83
N ALA A 123 0.75 8.68 35.87
CA ALA A 123 -0.12 8.57 37.05
C ALA A 123 0.67 8.10 38.29
N LEU A 124 1.45 7.03 38.12
CA LEU A 124 2.26 6.48 39.26
C LEU A 124 3.38 7.40 39.71
N ALA A 125 3.93 8.20 38.80
CA ALA A 125 4.96 9.19 39.13
C ALA A 125 4.41 10.49 39.72
N SER A 126 3.08 10.69 39.69
CA SER A 126 2.43 11.88 40.22
C SER A 126 2.42 11.88 41.74
N PRO A 127 2.57 13.04 42.41
CA PRO A 127 2.35 13.16 43.85
C PRO A 127 0.97 12.68 44.29
N ASN A 128 -0.03 12.87 43.45
CA ASN A 128 -1.39 12.34 43.61
C ASN A 128 -1.67 11.34 42.50
N ILE A 129 -1.66 10.07 42.83
CA ILE A 129 -1.89 8.98 41.88
C ILE A 129 -3.31 9.07 41.28
N VAL A 130 -4.29 9.56 42.06
CA VAL A 130 -5.69 9.71 41.71
C VAL A 130 -6.23 11.09 42.03
N ASP A 131 -7.25 11.55 41.34
CA ASP A 131 -7.95 12.81 41.62
C ASP A 131 -9.04 12.62 42.65
N VAL A 132 -9.67 11.43 42.69
CA VAL A 132 -10.60 10.99 43.72
C VAL A 132 -10.05 9.72 44.37
N ALA A 133 -9.64 9.84 45.66
CA ALA A 133 -9.13 8.72 46.42
C ALA A 133 -10.28 8.07 47.22
N SER A 134 -10.66 6.86 46.84
CA SER A 134 -11.65 6.05 47.55
C SER A 134 -11.60 4.60 47.09
N SER A 135 -11.76 3.69 48.03
CA SER A 135 -11.99 2.25 47.72
C SER A 135 -13.46 1.91 47.47
N ASP A 136 -14.36 2.87 47.67
CA ASP A 136 -15.80 2.69 47.49
C ASP A 136 -16.23 3.13 46.07
N ARG A 137 -16.80 2.20 45.35
CA ARG A 137 -17.37 2.46 44.01
C ARG A 137 -18.48 3.52 44.03
N HIS A 138 -19.23 3.63 45.12
CA HIS A 138 -20.31 4.63 45.31
C HIS A 138 -19.79 6.04 45.49
N THR A 139 -18.51 6.20 45.77
CA THR A 139 -17.82 7.50 45.81
C THR A 139 -17.13 7.78 44.46
N VAL A 140 -16.42 6.79 43.90
CA VAL A 140 -15.62 6.99 42.69
C VAL A 140 -16.50 7.16 41.44
N LYS A 141 -17.52 6.32 41.27
CA LYS A 141 -18.37 6.38 40.05
C LYS A 141 -19.11 7.73 39.93
N PRO A 142 -19.78 8.29 40.94
CA PRO A 142 -20.45 9.58 40.81
C PRO A 142 -19.50 10.75 40.58
N TRP A 143 -18.25 10.66 41.02
CA TRP A 143 -17.24 11.72 40.81
C TRP A 143 -16.98 12.00 39.35
N PHE A 144 -17.12 10.97 38.45
CA PHE A 144 -16.96 11.11 37.01
C PHE A 144 -18.18 11.75 36.31
N GLN A 145 -19.34 11.82 36.97
CA GLN A 145 -20.55 12.39 36.37
C GLN A 145 -20.33 13.86 35.98
N GLY A 146 -20.68 14.18 34.74
CA GLY A 146 -20.51 15.52 34.17
C GLY A 146 -19.06 15.89 33.80
N LYS A 147 -18.08 15.01 34.05
CA LYS A 147 -16.67 15.20 33.68
C LYS A 147 -16.27 14.40 32.45
N ILE A 148 -16.91 13.27 32.21
CA ILE A 148 -16.75 12.45 31.01
C ILE A 148 -18.12 12.24 30.32
N PRO A 149 -18.16 12.01 28.99
CA PRO A 149 -19.43 11.96 28.24
C PRO A 149 -20.10 10.58 28.26
N PHE A 150 -19.76 9.70 29.20
CA PHE A 150 -20.33 8.35 29.34
C PHE A 150 -20.36 7.92 30.81
N THR A 151 -21.03 6.81 31.07
CA THR A 151 -21.06 6.17 32.39
C THR A 151 -20.52 4.73 32.28
N PHE A 152 -19.96 4.22 33.34
CA PHE A 152 -19.45 2.85 33.43
C PHE A 152 -19.82 2.22 34.77
N ASN A 153 -19.77 0.90 34.86
CA ASN A 153 -20.00 0.17 36.08
C ASN A 153 -18.69 -0.30 36.71
N LEU A 154 -18.65 -0.35 38.04
CA LEU A 154 -17.53 -0.86 38.81
C LEU A 154 -17.93 -2.17 39.51
N PRO A 155 -17.06 -3.20 39.54
CA PRO A 155 -17.31 -4.43 40.25
C PRO A 155 -17.32 -4.22 41.76
N GLU A 156 -17.95 -5.14 42.47
CA GLU A 156 -17.70 -5.31 43.89
C GLU A 156 -16.40 -6.08 44.08
N LEU A 157 -15.48 -5.48 44.82
CA LEU A 157 -14.15 -6.05 45.04
C LEU A 157 -14.00 -6.75 46.39
N GLN A 158 -15.11 -6.78 47.15
CA GLN A 158 -15.12 -7.52 48.43
C GLN A 158 -14.76 -8.99 48.20
N ASN A 159 -13.86 -9.50 49.04
CA ASN A 159 -13.32 -10.85 48.92
C ASN A 159 -12.48 -11.15 47.66
N THR A 160 -11.97 -10.13 46.99
CA THR A 160 -10.99 -10.27 45.91
C THR A 160 -9.61 -9.79 46.38
N GLU A 161 -8.57 -10.10 45.62
CA GLU A 161 -7.21 -9.62 45.85
C GLU A 161 -6.99 -8.17 45.36
N PHE A 162 -7.99 -7.54 44.75
CA PHE A 162 -7.92 -6.22 44.17
C PHE A 162 -8.56 -5.18 45.10
N THR A 163 -7.89 -4.05 45.24
CA THR A 163 -8.41 -2.89 45.99
C THR A 163 -8.47 -1.71 45.03
N LEU A 164 -9.62 -1.04 44.93
CA LEU A 164 -9.73 0.24 44.22
C LEU A 164 -9.00 1.32 45.02
N VAL A 165 -8.06 1.99 44.39
CA VAL A 165 -7.34 3.14 44.99
C VAL A 165 -8.09 4.44 44.71
N GLY A 166 -8.71 4.53 43.52
CA GLY A 166 -9.48 5.69 43.13
C GLY A 166 -9.56 5.85 41.61
N GLY A 167 -9.85 7.06 41.19
CA GLY A 167 -9.93 7.39 39.77
C GLY A 167 -9.44 8.81 39.46
N ARG A 168 -9.15 9.02 38.19
CA ARG A 168 -8.80 10.31 37.61
C ARG A 168 -9.32 10.42 36.17
N ILE A 169 -9.35 11.66 35.66
CA ILE A 169 -9.64 11.87 34.23
C ILE A 169 -8.34 11.65 33.44
N ALA A 170 -8.41 10.87 32.38
CA ALA A 170 -7.33 10.67 31.43
C ALA A 170 -7.77 11.13 30.05
N TYR A 171 -6.82 11.54 29.23
CA TYR A 171 -7.05 11.88 27.82
C TYR A 171 -6.19 10.98 26.94
N LEU A 172 -6.81 10.33 25.97
CA LEU A 172 -6.11 9.63 24.91
C LEU A 172 -6.24 10.50 23.64
N GLY A 173 -5.14 11.13 23.24
CA GLY A 173 -5.22 12.22 22.28
C GLY A 173 -6.10 13.36 22.84
N GLN A 174 -7.26 13.57 22.20
CA GLN A 174 -8.24 14.59 22.63
C GLN A 174 -9.50 13.99 23.26
N ALA A 175 -9.59 12.67 23.37
CA ALA A 175 -10.75 11.99 23.91
C ALA A 175 -10.69 11.88 25.43
N PRO A 176 -11.67 12.45 26.16
CA PRO A 176 -11.72 12.29 27.61
C PRO A 176 -12.15 10.87 27.96
N GLY A 177 -11.54 10.34 29.03
CA GLY A 177 -11.81 9.02 29.57
C GLY A 177 -11.60 8.96 31.07
N ALA A 178 -11.95 7.82 31.64
CA ALA A 178 -11.68 7.51 33.03
C ALA A 178 -10.42 6.65 33.14
N GLU A 179 -9.56 6.95 34.08
CA GLU A 179 -8.53 6.06 34.57
C GLU A 179 -8.89 5.64 35.99
N LEU A 180 -9.04 4.35 36.20
CA LEU A 180 -9.27 3.72 37.49
C LEU A 180 -7.99 3.02 37.91
N ILE A 181 -7.53 3.27 39.11
CA ILE A 181 -6.33 2.64 39.64
C ILE A 181 -6.71 1.63 40.71
N PHE A 182 -6.30 0.39 40.45
CA PHE A 182 -6.44 -0.73 41.34
C PHE A 182 -5.06 -1.13 41.89
N GLN A 183 -5.06 -1.67 43.06
CA GLN A 183 -3.88 -2.26 43.67
C GLN A 183 -4.07 -3.76 43.83
N VAL A 184 -3.07 -4.54 43.46
CA VAL A 184 -2.95 -5.97 43.73
C VAL A 184 -1.57 -6.24 44.30
N ARG A 185 -1.53 -6.74 45.55
CA ARG A 185 -0.26 -6.89 46.28
C ARG A 185 0.56 -5.62 46.32
N LYS A 186 1.69 -5.53 45.59
CA LYS A 186 2.57 -4.35 45.53
C LYS A 186 2.50 -3.63 44.18
N HIS A 187 1.63 -4.10 43.27
CA HIS A 187 1.50 -3.58 41.90
C HIS A 187 0.25 -2.72 41.77
N TYR A 188 0.34 -1.72 40.93
CA TYR A 188 -0.81 -0.92 40.50
C TYR A 188 -1.25 -1.34 39.13
N VAL A 189 -2.55 -1.39 38.93
CA VAL A 189 -3.18 -1.67 37.63
C VAL A 189 -4.00 -0.44 37.25
N SER A 190 -3.65 0.21 36.16
CA SER A 190 -4.52 1.24 35.56
C SER A 190 -5.50 0.60 34.62
N VAL A 191 -6.77 0.95 34.76
CA VAL A 191 -7.84 0.58 33.82
C VAL A 191 -8.38 1.86 33.21
N PHE A 192 -8.05 2.05 31.93
CA PHE A 192 -8.55 3.17 31.14
C PHE A 192 -9.87 2.77 30.48
N ILE A 193 -10.82 3.71 30.48
CA ILE A 193 -12.13 3.55 29.90
C ILE A 193 -12.40 4.74 28.97
N PHE A 194 -12.64 4.46 27.69
CA PHE A 194 -12.97 5.46 26.67
C PHE A 194 -14.23 5.04 25.91
N GLN A 195 -14.85 5.97 25.19
CA GLN A 195 -15.84 5.59 24.18
C GLN A 195 -15.15 4.81 23.06
N GLU A 196 -15.78 3.74 22.59
CA GLU A 196 -15.16 2.85 21.58
C GLU A 196 -14.72 3.59 20.31
N HIS A 197 -15.55 4.52 19.82
CA HIS A 197 -15.24 5.30 18.62
C HIS A 197 -14.10 6.33 18.83
N ALA A 198 -13.81 6.68 20.08
CA ALA A 198 -12.74 7.64 20.42
C ALA A 198 -11.35 6.97 20.54
N ALA A 199 -11.30 5.64 20.62
CA ALA A 199 -10.06 4.87 20.72
C ALA A 199 -9.98 3.75 19.66
N PRO A 200 -10.10 4.07 18.36
CA PRO A 200 -10.17 3.06 17.29
C PRO A 200 -8.86 2.27 17.12
N ALA A 201 -7.73 2.87 17.44
CA ALA A 201 -6.41 2.22 17.35
C ALA A 201 -6.22 1.13 18.43
N LEU A 202 -6.91 1.23 19.56
CA LEU A 202 -6.85 0.26 20.66
C LEU A 202 -7.87 -0.86 20.44
N ARG A 203 -7.63 -1.69 19.44
CA ARG A 203 -8.55 -2.80 19.11
C ARG A 203 -8.63 -3.82 20.23
N SER A 204 -9.84 -4.32 20.49
CA SER A 204 -10.05 -5.44 21.40
C SER A 204 -9.29 -6.67 20.90
N GLY A 205 -8.69 -7.39 21.82
CA GLY A 205 -7.98 -8.62 21.55
C GLY A 205 -8.36 -9.70 22.57
N SER A 206 -8.20 -10.94 22.20
CA SER A 206 -8.37 -12.05 23.16
C SER A 206 -7.13 -12.17 24.04
N GLY A 207 -7.33 -12.02 25.36
CA GLY A 207 -6.33 -12.26 26.39
C GLY A 207 -5.27 -11.19 26.54
N VAL A 208 -4.38 -11.44 27.49
CA VAL A 208 -3.29 -10.54 27.86
C VAL A 208 -2.19 -10.55 26.79
N ARG A 209 -1.71 -9.36 26.47
CA ARG A 209 -0.55 -9.14 25.62
C ARG A 209 0.51 -8.38 26.40
N LYS A 210 1.73 -8.39 25.85
CA LYS A 210 2.85 -7.67 26.43
C LYS A 210 3.33 -6.58 25.48
N HIS A 211 3.53 -5.39 26.02
CA HIS A 211 4.18 -4.29 25.32
C HIS A 211 5.29 -3.72 26.18
N VAL A 212 6.53 -3.82 25.71
CA VAL A 212 7.75 -3.43 26.45
C VAL A 212 7.81 -4.16 27.80
N SER A 213 7.57 -3.45 28.90
CA SER A 213 7.63 -3.99 30.27
C SER A 213 6.26 -4.24 30.90
N PHE A 214 5.17 -3.86 30.22
CA PHE A 214 3.83 -3.96 30.76
C PHE A 214 3.04 -5.09 30.09
N ASN A 215 2.19 -5.75 30.89
CA ASN A 215 1.12 -6.58 30.42
C ASN A 215 -0.13 -5.72 30.27
N TYR A 216 -0.91 -5.98 29.22
CA TYR A 216 -2.16 -5.26 28.96
C TYR A 216 -3.23 -6.17 28.38
N GLU A 217 -4.48 -5.87 28.69
CA GLU A 217 -5.65 -6.51 28.11
C GLU A 217 -6.64 -5.44 27.64
N THR A 218 -7.21 -5.62 26.43
CA THR A 218 -8.18 -4.70 25.86
C THR A 218 -9.47 -5.43 25.52
N TRP A 219 -10.61 -4.87 25.91
CA TRP A 219 -11.91 -5.39 25.53
C TRP A 219 -12.90 -4.26 25.32
N THR A 220 -14.03 -4.59 24.71
CA THR A 220 -15.15 -3.65 24.51
C THR A 220 -16.39 -4.23 25.18
N GLU A 221 -17.09 -3.40 25.92
CA GLU A 221 -18.37 -3.75 26.51
C GLU A 221 -19.24 -2.50 26.60
N GLY A 222 -20.51 -2.60 26.23
CA GLY A 222 -21.46 -1.50 26.30
C GLY A 222 -21.10 -0.24 25.50
N GLY A 223 -20.37 -0.38 24.38
CA GLY A 223 -19.88 0.76 23.57
C GLY A 223 -18.69 1.49 24.16
N LEU A 224 -18.08 0.93 25.22
CA LEU A 224 -16.89 1.44 25.87
C LEU A 224 -15.71 0.53 25.62
N ARG A 225 -14.54 1.14 25.43
CA ARG A 225 -13.25 0.48 25.28
C ARG A 225 -12.52 0.52 26.61
N TYR A 226 -12.16 -0.65 27.10
CA TYR A 226 -11.41 -0.83 28.33
C TYR A 226 -9.99 -1.27 28.01
N ILE A 227 -9.01 -0.73 28.70
CA ILE A 227 -7.61 -1.08 28.60
C ILE A 227 -7.06 -1.23 30.02
N ALA A 228 -6.78 -2.45 30.46
CA ALA A 228 -6.06 -2.71 31.70
C ALA A 228 -4.56 -2.84 31.40
N ILE A 229 -3.71 -2.14 32.15
CA ILE A 229 -2.26 -2.14 32.00
C ILE A 229 -1.56 -2.18 33.35
N SER A 230 -0.51 -2.97 33.46
CA SER A 230 0.31 -3.10 34.67
C SER A 230 1.60 -3.87 34.39
N ASP A 231 2.54 -3.79 35.34
CA ASP A 231 3.72 -4.65 35.44
C ASP A 231 3.43 -5.99 36.15
N THR A 232 2.20 -6.20 36.65
CA THR A 232 1.77 -7.44 37.31
C THR A 232 1.69 -8.62 36.34
N THR A 233 1.42 -9.82 36.86
CA THR A 233 1.29 -11.03 36.04
C THR A 233 0.08 -10.94 35.10
N GLY A 234 0.15 -11.62 33.93
CA GLY A 234 -0.98 -11.70 33.02
C GLY A 234 -2.22 -12.34 33.63
N GLU A 235 -2.05 -13.27 34.57
CA GLU A 235 -3.14 -13.92 35.29
C GLU A 235 -3.92 -12.95 36.18
N ASP A 236 -3.22 -12.11 36.95
CA ASP A 236 -3.83 -11.08 37.79
C ASP A 236 -4.61 -10.08 36.92
N LEU A 237 -4.01 -9.68 35.78
CA LEU A 237 -4.64 -8.74 34.87
C LEU A 237 -5.94 -9.31 34.27
N SER A 238 -5.91 -10.57 33.83
CA SER A 238 -7.11 -11.25 33.33
C SER A 238 -8.19 -11.43 34.38
N LYS A 239 -7.84 -11.72 35.62
CA LYS A 239 -8.82 -11.83 36.72
C LYS A 239 -9.54 -10.49 36.95
N LEU A 240 -8.79 -9.36 36.96
CA LEU A 240 -9.38 -8.05 37.09
C LEU A 240 -10.27 -7.71 35.89
N ALA A 241 -9.82 -8.03 34.67
CA ALA A 241 -10.59 -7.79 33.46
C ALA A 241 -11.93 -8.57 33.48
N GLU A 242 -11.95 -9.81 33.91
CA GLU A 242 -13.18 -10.61 34.03
C GLU A 242 -14.17 -10.03 35.08
N LEU A 243 -13.65 -9.52 36.21
CA LEU A 243 -14.51 -8.83 37.19
C LEU A 243 -15.17 -7.58 36.58
N LEU A 244 -14.38 -6.80 35.82
CA LEU A 244 -14.88 -5.59 35.15
C LEU A 244 -15.87 -5.91 34.02
N LYS A 245 -15.61 -6.95 33.20
CA LYS A 245 -16.52 -7.42 32.17
C LYS A 245 -17.86 -7.86 32.77
N THR A 246 -17.83 -8.56 33.89
CA THR A 246 -19.05 -9.01 34.59
C THR A 246 -19.85 -7.82 35.13
N ALA A 247 -19.18 -6.82 35.73
CA ALA A 247 -19.84 -5.62 36.24
C ALA A 247 -20.41 -4.74 35.12
N ALA A 248 -19.80 -4.73 33.96
CA ALA A 248 -20.29 -3.92 32.83
C ALA A 248 -21.59 -4.49 32.22
N LYS A 249 -21.90 -5.77 32.43
CA LYS A 249 -23.12 -6.45 31.95
C LYS A 249 -24.32 -6.30 32.89
N SER A 250 -24.08 -5.89 34.13
CA SER A 250 -25.12 -5.67 35.17
C SER A 250 -25.55 -4.20 35.20
#